data_615b5402bbf19bd75e6febdab017569c
#
_entry.id   615b5402bbf19bd75e6febdab017569c
#
_cell.length_a   1.000
_cell.length_b   1.000
_cell.length_c   1.000
_cell.angle_alpha   90.00
_cell.angle_beta   90.00
_cell.angle_gamma   90.00
#
_symmetry.space_group_name_H-M   'P 1'
#
loop_
_entity.id
_entity.type
_entity.pdbx_description
1 polymer ?
#
loop_
_entity_poly.entity_id
_entity_poly.type
_entity_poly.pdbx_seq_one_letter_code
_entity_poly.pdbx_strand_id
1 'polypeptide(L)'
;SLIECQFGGLLRGARTEVTAALGVPLQVPATAEIVLEGHIQPDANHASGWQHALEGPYGDHTGYYNECAEFPVLTVDRITMRRDAIYHSTYTGKPPDEPAVLGLAMNELFIPLLQKQFPEIVDFYLPPEACSYRMAVVSIRKAYAGHARRVMMGVWSHLRQFMYTKFIVVVDDDVDVRDWKEVIWAITTRMDPARDTMMVEHTPIDYLDFASPVSGLGSKMGMDATNKWPGETQRE
;
A
#
# COMPACT_ATOMS: atom_id res chain seq x y z
N SER A 1 4.03 7.65 -16.86
CA SER A 1 5.19 8.57 -17.01
C SER A 1 6.47 7.81 -17.29
N LEU A 2 7.54 8.50 -17.71
CA LEU A 2 8.86 7.87 -17.91
C LEU A 2 9.41 7.21 -16.64
N ILE A 3 8.99 7.68 -15.46
CA ILE A 3 9.42 7.14 -14.16
C ILE A 3 8.94 5.71 -13.97
N GLU A 4 7.70 5.39 -14.31
CA GLU A 4 7.15 4.03 -14.20
C GLU A 4 7.87 3.05 -15.14
N CYS A 5 8.19 3.49 -16.37
CA CYS A 5 8.99 2.69 -17.30
C CYS A 5 10.43 2.44 -16.78
N GLN A 6 11.03 3.43 -16.12
CA GLN A 6 12.35 3.29 -15.50
C GLN A 6 12.30 2.32 -14.31
N PHE A 7 11.28 2.45 -13.47
CA PHE A 7 11.09 1.56 -12.32
C PHE A 7 10.83 0.11 -12.76
N GLY A 8 9.95 -0.09 -13.74
CA GLY A 8 9.72 -1.41 -14.34
C GLY A 8 10.98 -2.02 -14.94
N GLY A 9 11.84 -1.19 -15.58
CA GLY A 9 13.14 -1.62 -16.07
C GLY A 9 14.12 -2.02 -14.95
N LEU A 10 14.11 -1.30 -13.83
CA LEU A 10 14.91 -1.63 -12.65
C LEU A 10 14.51 -3.00 -12.08
N LEU A 11 13.21 -3.24 -11.90
CA LEU A 11 12.70 -4.50 -11.36
C LEU A 11 13.02 -5.68 -12.28
N ARG A 12 12.94 -5.48 -13.60
CA ARG A 12 13.24 -6.51 -14.60
C ARG A 12 14.75 -6.72 -14.83
N GLY A 13 15.59 -5.84 -14.33
CA GLY A 13 17.03 -5.85 -14.60
C GLY A 13 17.41 -5.53 -16.05
N ALA A 14 16.49 -4.92 -16.83
CA ALA A 14 16.68 -4.57 -18.23
C ALA A 14 15.95 -3.27 -18.57
N ARG A 15 16.49 -2.49 -19.49
CA ARG A 15 15.83 -1.25 -19.94
C ARG A 15 14.45 -1.54 -20.51
N THR A 16 13.48 -0.71 -20.16
CA THR A 16 12.17 -0.72 -20.81
C THR A 16 12.32 -0.07 -22.20
N GLU A 17 12.06 -0.85 -23.24
CA GLU A 17 12.00 -0.34 -24.60
C GLU A 17 10.73 0.48 -24.79
N VAL A 18 10.85 1.64 -25.39
CA VAL A 18 9.75 2.54 -25.68
C VAL A 18 9.69 2.86 -27.17
N THR A 19 8.49 3.14 -27.65
CA THR A 19 8.23 3.58 -29.03
C THR A 19 7.32 4.79 -29.02
N ALA A 20 7.28 5.54 -30.13
CA ALA A 20 6.34 6.64 -30.27
C ALA A 20 4.90 6.12 -30.38
N ALA A 21 4.00 6.76 -29.69
CA ALA A 21 2.55 6.60 -29.92
C ALA A 21 2.20 7.10 -31.32
N LEU A 22 1.09 6.63 -31.89
CA LEU A 22 0.73 6.95 -33.29
C LEU A 22 -0.11 8.21 -33.44
N GLY A 23 -0.91 8.53 -32.41
CA GLY A 23 -1.87 9.63 -32.44
C GLY A 23 -1.48 10.83 -31.56
N VAL A 24 -0.62 10.63 -30.58
CA VAL A 24 -0.21 11.66 -29.61
C VAL A 24 1.31 11.73 -29.51
N PRO A 25 1.91 12.90 -29.20
CA PRO A 25 3.37 13.06 -29.11
C PRO A 25 3.93 12.50 -27.80
N LEU A 26 3.60 11.26 -27.47
CA LEU A 26 4.02 10.55 -26.28
C LEU A 26 4.76 9.27 -26.64
N GLN A 27 5.50 8.74 -25.66
CA GLN A 27 6.14 7.43 -25.77
C GLN A 27 5.36 6.40 -24.93
N VAL A 28 5.27 5.20 -25.48
CA VAL A 28 4.61 4.05 -24.85
C VAL A 28 5.59 2.87 -24.79
N PRO A 29 5.41 1.91 -23.87
CA PRO A 29 6.21 0.68 -23.86
C PRO A 29 6.08 -0.06 -25.21
N ALA A 30 7.19 -0.38 -25.83
CA ALA A 30 7.21 -1.05 -27.14
C ALA A 30 6.62 -2.46 -27.10
N THR A 31 6.55 -3.06 -25.91
CA THR A 31 6.00 -4.41 -25.67
C THR A 31 4.57 -4.38 -25.12
N ALA A 32 3.91 -3.21 -25.08
CA ALA A 32 2.52 -3.11 -24.64
C ALA A 32 1.61 -4.02 -25.48
N GLU A 33 0.71 -4.71 -24.82
CA GLU A 33 -0.27 -5.58 -25.49
C GLU A 33 -1.33 -4.77 -26.21
N ILE A 34 -1.84 -3.72 -25.52
CA ILE A 34 -2.87 -2.82 -26.02
C ILE A 34 -2.51 -1.39 -25.62
N VAL A 35 -2.66 -0.45 -26.53
CA VAL A 35 -2.45 0.99 -26.28
C VAL A 35 -3.72 1.74 -26.66
N LEU A 36 -4.24 2.49 -25.73
CA LEU A 36 -5.36 3.42 -25.91
C LEU A 36 -4.78 4.82 -25.99
N GLU A 37 -4.99 5.50 -27.12
CA GLU A 37 -4.57 6.88 -27.34
C GLU A 37 -5.79 7.77 -27.42
N GLY A 38 -5.76 8.90 -26.73
CA GLY A 38 -6.90 9.79 -26.68
C GLY A 38 -6.61 11.08 -25.92
N HIS A 39 -7.65 11.78 -25.60
CA HIS A 39 -7.56 13.08 -24.92
C HIS A 39 -8.69 13.23 -23.90
N ILE A 40 -8.44 14.11 -22.93
CA ILE A 40 -9.46 14.58 -21.97
C ILE A 40 -9.91 15.95 -22.44
N GLN A 41 -11.22 16.12 -22.69
CA GLN A 41 -11.78 17.39 -23.17
C GLN A 41 -11.73 18.45 -22.06
N PRO A 42 -11.32 19.68 -22.37
CA PRO A 42 -11.50 20.81 -21.46
C PRO A 42 -12.97 21.06 -21.17
N ASP A 43 -13.29 21.41 -19.94
CA ASP A 43 -14.60 21.89 -19.52
C ASP A 43 -14.42 23.07 -18.56
N ALA A 44 -14.69 24.27 -19.04
CA ALA A 44 -14.55 25.49 -18.26
C ALA A 44 -15.62 25.62 -17.13
N ASN A 45 -16.66 24.80 -17.16
CA ASN A 45 -17.72 24.82 -16.14
C ASN A 45 -17.42 23.86 -14.97
N HIS A 46 -16.48 22.94 -15.14
CA HIS A 46 -16.06 22.03 -14.09
C HIS A 46 -14.86 22.61 -13.32
N ALA A 47 -14.85 22.45 -11.98
CA ALA A 47 -13.82 23.02 -11.12
C ALA A 47 -12.38 22.52 -11.43
N SER A 48 -12.24 21.31 -12.00
CA SER A 48 -10.96 20.77 -12.46
C SER A 48 -10.52 21.32 -13.82
N GLY A 49 -11.39 21.98 -14.58
CA GLY A 49 -11.16 22.41 -15.95
C GLY A 49 -11.29 21.30 -17.02
N TRP A 50 -11.74 20.09 -16.65
CA TRP A 50 -11.86 18.93 -17.53
C TRP A 50 -13.26 18.33 -17.50
N GLN A 51 -13.65 17.71 -18.61
CA GLN A 51 -14.90 16.96 -18.71
C GLN A 51 -14.90 15.77 -17.75
N HIS A 52 -15.98 15.65 -16.96
CA HIS A 52 -16.19 14.56 -16.02
C HIS A 52 -17.50 13.83 -16.35
N ALA A 53 -17.55 12.59 -15.90
CA ALA A 53 -18.78 11.79 -15.88
C ALA A 53 -18.84 10.99 -14.58
N LEU A 54 -20.07 10.70 -14.17
CA LEU A 54 -20.32 9.87 -12.99
C LEU A 54 -19.86 8.44 -13.25
N GLU A 55 -19.06 7.90 -12.35
CA GLU A 55 -18.50 6.55 -12.40
C GLU A 55 -18.78 5.80 -11.11
N GLY A 56 -19.00 4.49 -11.22
CA GLY A 56 -19.27 3.62 -10.08
C GLY A 56 -20.79 3.41 -9.82
N PRO A 57 -21.14 2.75 -8.69
CA PRO A 57 -20.21 2.15 -7.72
C PRO A 57 -19.59 0.86 -8.25
N TYR A 58 -18.33 0.60 -7.87
CA TYR A 58 -17.62 -0.64 -8.19
C TYR A 58 -17.23 -1.40 -6.92
N GLY A 59 -17.16 -2.73 -7.01
CA GLY A 59 -16.53 -3.56 -5.98
C GLY A 59 -15.03 -3.27 -5.93
N ASP A 60 -14.49 -3.14 -4.71
CA ASP A 60 -13.10 -2.78 -4.51
C ASP A 60 -12.37 -3.78 -3.60
N HIS A 61 -11.04 -3.66 -3.49
CA HIS A 61 -10.15 -4.56 -2.76
C HIS A 61 -10.46 -4.67 -1.24
N THR A 62 -11.29 -3.80 -0.72
CA THR A 62 -11.81 -3.90 0.66
C THR A 62 -12.92 -4.94 0.80
N GLY A 63 -13.49 -5.43 -0.29
CA GLY A 63 -14.67 -6.28 -0.32
C GLY A 63 -15.99 -5.51 -0.23
N TYR A 64 -15.93 -4.19 -0.32
CA TYR A 64 -17.09 -3.30 -0.34
C TYR A 64 -17.14 -2.51 -1.65
N TYR A 65 -18.31 -1.96 -1.98
CA TYR A 65 -18.46 -1.05 -3.11
C TYR A 65 -17.97 0.34 -2.72
N ASN A 66 -17.25 0.99 -3.65
CA ASN A 66 -16.93 2.40 -3.53
C ASN A 66 -18.15 3.28 -3.82
N GLU A 67 -18.05 4.57 -3.53
CA GLU A 67 -19.07 5.54 -3.84
C GLU A 67 -19.03 5.91 -5.33
N CYS A 68 -20.20 6.31 -5.88
CA CYS A 68 -20.24 6.99 -7.17
C CYS A 68 -19.55 8.36 -7.04
N ALA A 69 -18.66 8.67 -7.96
CA ALA A 69 -18.00 9.97 -8.01
C ALA A 69 -17.77 10.41 -9.46
N GLU A 70 -17.50 11.69 -9.64
CA GLU A 70 -17.19 12.24 -10.96
C GLU A 70 -15.69 12.08 -11.24
N PHE A 71 -15.38 11.48 -12.40
CA PHE A 71 -14.01 11.27 -12.87
C PHE A 71 -13.80 11.85 -14.27
N PRO A 72 -12.55 12.25 -14.61
CA PRO A 72 -12.23 12.74 -15.94
C PRO A 72 -12.53 11.70 -17.03
N VAL A 73 -13.14 12.14 -18.12
CA VAL A 73 -13.47 11.27 -19.24
C VAL A 73 -12.37 11.29 -20.29
N LEU A 74 -11.76 10.12 -20.54
CA LEU A 74 -10.86 9.91 -21.66
C LEU A 74 -11.64 9.55 -22.91
N THR A 75 -11.62 10.42 -23.91
CA THR A 75 -12.11 10.10 -25.25
C THR A 75 -11.01 9.35 -26.01
N VAL A 76 -11.28 8.11 -26.36
CA VAL A 76 -10.33 7.26 -27.09
C VAL A 76 -10.43 7.53 -28.59
N ASP A 77 -9.36 8.05 -29.18
CA ASP A 77 -9.27 8.36 -30.62
C ASP A 77 -8.68 7.18 -31.40
N ARG A 78 -7.87 6.35 -30.74
CA ARG A 78 -7.17 5.23 -31.38
C ARG A 78 -6.92 4.11 -30.40
N ILE A 79 -7.07 2.88 -30.89
CA ILE A 79 -6.66 1.66 -30.19
C ILE A 79 -5.65 0.94 -31.09
N THR A 80 -4.47 0.66 -30.56
CA THR A 80 -3.49 -0.23 -31.19
C THR A 80 -3.22 -1.42 -30.30
N MET A 81 -2.97 -2.57 -30.90
CA MET A 81 -2.71 -3.80 -30.18
C MET A 81 -1.71 -4.68 -30.93
N ARG A 82 -1.06 -5.56 -30.22
CA ARG A 82 -0.25 -6.62 -30.82
C ARG A 82 -1.15 -7.55 -31.62
N ARG A 83 -0.57 -8.23 -32.59
CA ARG A 83 -1.31 -9.22 -33.43
C ARG A 83 -1.95 -10.31 -32.57
N ASP A 84 -1.21 -10.78 -31.56
CA ASP A 84 -1.62 -11.82 -30.62
C ASP A 84 -1.72 -11.23 -29.21
N ALA A 85 -2.49 -10.13 -29.06
CA ALA A 85 -2.59 -9.39 -27.80
C ALA A 85 -3.23 -10.24 -26.72
N ILE A 86 -2.64 -10.19 -25.53
CA ILE A 86 -3.18 -10.80 -24.32
C ILE A 86 -3.89 -9.70 -23.52
N TYR A 87 -5.18 -9.87 -23.29
CA TYR A 87 -5.93 -9.02 -22.37
C TYR A 87 -5.85 -9.60 -20.97
N HIS A 88 -5.10 -8.92 -20.09
CA HIS A 88 -5.04 -9.29 -18.69
C HIS A 88 -6.34 -8.87 -18.01
N SER A 89 -7.08 -9.83 -17.50
CA SER A 89 -8.32 -9.61 -16.75
C SER A 89 -8.20 -10.21 -15.36
N THR A 90 -8.66 -9.46 -14.38
CA THR A 90 -8.69 -9.87 -12.98
C THR A 90 -9.94 -9.29 -12.31
N TYR A 91 -10.16 -9.63 -11.06
CA TYR A 91 -11.22 -9.05 -10.26
C TYR A 91 -10.64 -8.44 -8.99
N THR A 92 -11.37 -7.48 -8.45
CA THR A 92 -11.04 -6.83 -7.18
C THR A 92 -12.17 -7.09 -6.19
N GLY A 93 -11.82 -7.49 -4.97
CA GLY A 93 -12.80 -7.78 -3.93
C GLY A 93 -12.13 -8.12 -2.61
N LYS A 94 -12.85 -8.82 -1.74
CA LYS A 94 -12.27 -9.29 -0.48
C LYS A 94 -11.06 -10.20 -0.78
N PRO A 95 -9.90 -9.97 -0.15
CA PRO A 95 -8.70 -10.79 -0.35
C PRO A 95 -8.96 -12.30 -0.15
N PRO A 96 -8.27 -13.18 -0.91
CA PRO A 96 -7.18 -12.87 -1.83
C PRO A 96 -7.67 -12.37 -3.18
N ASP A 97 -7.08 -11.28 -3.66
CA ASP A 97 -7.37 -10.65 -4.95
C ASP A 97 -6.08 -10.11 -5.60
N GLU A 98 -6.17 -9.38 -6.71
CA GLU A 98 -4.99 -8.82 -7.38
C GLU A 98 -4.19 -7.89 -6.46
N PRO A 99 -4.77 -6.88 -5.76
CA PRO A 99 -4.04 -6.05 -4.83
C PRO A 99 -3.31 -6.82 -3.72
N ALA A 100 -3.87 -7.92 -3.26
CA ALA A 100 -3.23 -8.79 -2.28
C ALA A 100 -1.96 -9.44 -2.84
N VAL A 101 -2.00 -9.94 -4.08
CA VAL A 101 -0.84 -10.53 -4.76
C VAL A 101 0.23 -9.48 -5.05
N LEU A 102 -0.17 -8.28 -5.50
CA LEU A 102 0.76 -7.16 -5.66
C LEU A 102 1.40 -6.75 -4.34
N GLY A 103 0.65 -6.78 -3.25
CA GLY A 103 1.15 -6.53 -1.89
C GLY A 103 2.27 -7.48 -1.49
N LEU A 104 2.18 -8.77 -1.82
CA LEU A 104 3.24 -9.74 -1.57
C LEU A 104 4.51 -9.40 -2.34
N ALA A 105 4.40 -9.05 -3.63
CA ALA A 105 5.54 -8.63 -4.43
C ALA A 105 6.18 -7.34 -3.87
N MET A 106 5.37 -6.40 -3.40
CA MET A 106 5.86 -5.16 -2.79
C MET A 106 6.61 -5.41 -1.48
N ASN A 107 6.22 -6.39 -0.67
CA ASN A 107 6.99 -6.79 0.50
C ASN A 107 8.43 -7.12 0.12
N GLU A 108 8.62 -7.98 -0.88
CA GLU A 108 9.97 -8.41 -1.30
C GLU A 108 10.82 -7.25 -1.86
N LEU A 109 10.19 -6.31 -2.54
CA LEU A 109 10.89 -5.19 -3.20
C LEU A 109 11.26 -4.06 -2.24
N PHE A 110 10.41 -3.74 -1.27
CA PHE A 110 10.57 -2.54 -0.46
C PHE A 110 11.16 -2.80 0.92
N ILE A 111 11.12 -4.03 1.43
CA ILE A 111 11.75 -4.39 2.71
C ILE A 111 13.24 -4.00 2.74
N PRO A 112 14.06 -4.30 1.73
CA PRO A 112 15.47 -3.90 1.74
C PRO A 112 15.70 -2.39 1.80
N LEU A 113 14.80 -1.59 1.24
CA LEU A 113 14.86 -0.12 1.31
C LEU A 113 14.46 0.38 2.71
N LEU A 114 13.44 -0.23 3.29
CA LEU A 114 13.00 0.07 4.64
C LEU A 114 14.11 -0.27 5.67
N GLN A 115 14.77 -1.42 5.51
CA GLN A 115 15.88 -1.85 6.35
C GLN A 115 17.10 -0.93 6.27
N LYS A 116 17.36 -0.29 5.13
CA LYS A 116 18.41 0.73 5.02
C LYS A 116 18.12 1.96 5.89
N GLN A 117 16.88 2.32 6.03
CA GLN A 117 16.46 3.46 6.86
C GLN A 117 16.29 3.06 8.34
N PHE A 118 15.85 1.83 8.59
CA PHE A 118 15.60 1.27 9.92
C PHE A 118 16.31 -0.07 10.03
N PRO A 119 17.63 -0.07 10.31
CA PRO A 119 18.45 -1.29 10.33
C PRO A 119 18.07 -2.28 11.44
N GLU A 120 17.31 -1.83 12.43
CA GLU A 120 16.70 -2.67 13.46
C GLU A 120 15.59 -3.58 12.94
N ILE A 121 14.96 -3.27 11.81
CA ILE A 121 13.92 -4.09 11.21
C ILE A 121 14.55 -5.33 10.59
N VAL A 122 14.18 -6.50 11.11
CA VAL A 122 14.62 -7.80 10.62
C VAL A 122 13.71 -8.28 9.49
N ASP A 123 12.41 -8.15 9.69
CA ASP A 123 11.42 -8.48 8.67
C ASP A 123 10.19 -7.57 8.78
N PHE A 124 9.45 -7.46 7.67
CA PHE A 124 8.30 -6.59 7.55
C PHE A 124 7.27 -7.27 6.65
N TYR A 125 6.05 -7.41 7.12
CA TYR A 125 5.01 -8.12 6.41
C TYR A 125 3.70 -7.32 6.34
N LEU A 126 3.17 -7.21 5.15
CA LEU A 126 1.83 -6.70 4.88
C LEU A 126 0.93 -7.89 4.56
N PRO A 127 0.12 -8.37 5.50
CA PRO A 127 -0.72 -9.53 5.26
C PRO A 127 -1.77 -9.25 4.19
N PRO A 128 -2.00 -10.18 3.25
CA PRO A 128 -3.02 -10.02 2.22
C PRO A 128 -4.41 -9.72 2.78
N GLU A 129 -4.76 -10.32 3.91
CA GLU A 129 -6.03 -10.15 4.61
C GLU A 129 -6.26 -8.72 5.11
N ALA A 130 -5.18 -7.95 5.21
CA ALA A 130 -5.22 -6.55 5.63
C ALA A 130 -5.51 -5.57 4.48
N CYS A 131 -6.02 -6.05 3.38
CA CYS A 131 -6.40 -5.23 2.22
C CYS A 131 -5.25 -4.30 1.79
N SER A 132 -4.17 -4.89 1.30
CA SER A 132 -2.93 -4.25 0.85
C SER A 132 -2.02 -3.82 2.00
N TYR A 133 -2.08 -2.57 2.44
CA TYR A 133 -1.12 -1.95 3.39
C TYR A 133 -1.75 -1.48 4.70
N ARG A 134 -3.00 -1.86 4.99
CA ARG A 134 -3.72 -1.34 6.17
C ARG A 134 -3.22 -1.90 7.50
N MET A 135 -2.55 -3.05 7.47
CA MET A 135 -1.85 -3.61 8.62
C MET A 135 -0.43 -3.99 8.21
N ALA A 136 0.52 -3.73 9.11
CA ALA A 136 1.88 -4.20 9.00
C ALA A 136 2.26 -4.98 10.28
N VAL A 137 2.94 -6.11 10.11
CA VAL A 137 3.62 -6.83 11.19
C VAL A 137 5.11 -6.64 10.99
N VAL A 138 5.81 -6.15 12.01
CA VAL A 138 7.20 -5.73 11.93
C VAL A 138 8.03 -6.45 12.99
N SER A 139 8.98 -7.25 12.56
CA SER A 139 9.94 -7.89 13.44
C SER A 139 11.17 -7.00 13.59
N ILE A 140 11.56 -6.74 14.82
CA ILE A 140 12.70 -5.87 15.12
C ILE A 140 13.71 -6.53 16.05
N ARG A 141 14.96 -6.14 15.90
CA ARG A 141 16.02 -6.37 16.90
C ARG A 141 15.97 -5.23 17.92
N LYS A 142 15.14 -5.42 18.96
CA LYS A 142 14.93 -4.39 19.98
C LYS A 142 16.23 -4.14 20.74
N ALA A 143 16.58 -2.87 20.95
CA ALA A 143 17.85 -2.48 21.59
C ALA A 143 17.69 -1.57 22.81
N TYR A 144 16.51 -1.06 23.08
CA TYR A 144 16.22 -0.14 24.22
C TYR A 144 14.72 -0.03 24.48
N ALA A 145 14.38 0.45 25.67
CA ALA A 145 12.99 0.73 26.05
C ALA A 145 12.36 1.79 25.12
N GLY A 146 11.14 1.54 24.63
CA GLY A 146 10.43 2.43 23.69
C GLY A 146 10.84 2.27 22.23
N HIS A 147 11.73 1.35 21.88
CA HIS A 147 12.20 1.16 20.50
C HIS A 147 11.06 0.78 19.54
N ALA A 148 10.11 -0.06 19.98
CA ALA A 148 8.95 -0.42 19.19
C ALA A 148 8.12 0.81 18.78
N ARG A 149 7.89 1.77 19.67
CA ARG A 149 7.17 3.01 19.39
C ARG A 149 7.87 3.88 18.36
N ARG A 150 9.22 3.97 18.44
CA ARG A 150 10.02 4.67 17.43
C ARG A 150 9.83 4.05 16.04
N VAL A 151 9.83 2.72 15.96
CA VAL A 151 9.63 2.01 14.69
C VAL A 151 8.22 2.27 14.13
N MET A 152 7.18 2.23 14.95
CA MET A 152 5.82 2.57 14.54
C MET A 152 5.74 3.96 13.90
N MET A 153 6.27 4.98 14.59
CA MET A 153 6.31 6.35 14.08
C MET A 153 7.13 6.46 12.80
N GLY A 154 8.26 5.76 12.74
CA GLY A 154 9.13 5.72 11.58
C GLY A 154 8.44 5.11 10.36
N VAL A 155 7.77 3.98 10.50
CA VAL A 155 7.03 3.34 9.41
C VAL A 155 5.92 4.25 8.89
N TRP A 156 5.10 4.82 9.74
CA TRP A 156 4.02 5.72 9.33
C TRP A 156 4.48 6.97 8.60
N SER A 157 5.72 7.40 8.80
CA SER A 157 6.29 8.62 8.17
C SER A 157 7.21 8.34 6.99
N HIS A 158 7.59 7.07 6.73
CA HIS A 158 8.64 6.76 5.79
C HIS A 158 8.24 6.90 4.32
N LEU A 159 7.10 6.34 3.93
CA LEU A 159 6.57 6.40 2.57
C LEU A 159 5.10 6.81 2.60
N ARG A 160 4.65 7.48 1.54
CA ARG A 160 3.25 7.90 1.42
C ARG A 160 2.27 6.72 1.63
N GLN A 161 2.59 5.54 1.14
CA GLN A 161 1.78 4.35 1.31
C GLN A 161 1.60 3.95 2.77
N PHE A 162 2.68 3.97 3.55
CA PHE A 162 2.63 3.61 4.97
C PHE A 162 1.95 4.67 5.84
N MET A 163 1.80 5.89 5.33
CA MET A 163 0.94 6.88 5.95
C MET A 163 -0.52 6.40 6.08
N TYR A 164 -0.95 5.50 5.20
CA TYR A 164 -2.30 4.90 5.21
C TYR A 164 -2.40 3.59 5.99
N THR A 165 -1.30 3.07 6.54
CA THR A 165 -1.32 1.89 7.42
C THR A 165 -2.03 2.25 8.73
N LYS A 166 -3.08 1.50 9.06
CA LYS A 166 -3.89 1.71 10.28
C LYS A 166 -3.27 1.03 11.48
N PHE A 167 -2.86 -0.22 11.29
CA PHE A 167 -2.39 -1.07 12.36
C PHE A 167 -0.92 -1.45 12.14
N ILE A 168 -0.11 -1.30 13.18
CA ILE A 168 1.26 -1.83 13.20
C ILE A 168 1.43 -2.69 14.43
N VAL A 169 1.79 -3.95 14.22
CA VAL A 169 2.20 -4.87 15.28
C VAL A 169 3.71 -4.98 15.23
N VAL A 170 4.39 -4.64 16.32
CA VAL A 170 5.84 -4.79 16.43
C VAL A 170 6.14 -5.99 17.34
N VAL A 171 6.96 -6.90 16.83
CA VAL A 171 7.41 -8.12 17.54
C VAL A 171 8.92 -8.18 17.57
N ASP A 172 9.49 -9.04 18.41
CA ASP A 172 10.92 -9.32 18.41
C ASP A 172 11.33 -10.25 17.23
N ASP A 173 12.63 -10.38 17.00
CA ASP A 173 13.21 -11.17 15.90
C ASP A 173 13.13 -12.70 16.09
N ASP A 174 12.56 -13.16 17.20
CA ASP A 174 12.22 -14.55 17.45
C ASP A 174 10.83 -14.97 16.96
N VAL A 175 10.05 -14.03 16.39
CA VAL A 175 8.68 -14.24 15.91
C VAL A 175 8.65 -14.18 14.38
N ASP A 176 8.12 -15.22 13.74
CA ASP A 176 7.83 -15.18 12.29
C ASP A 176 6.62 -14.29 12.02
N VAL A 177 6.85 -13.14 11.38
CA VAL A 177 5.79 -12.16 11.04
C VAL A 177 4.75 -12.71 10.04
N ARG A 178 5.06 -13.81 9.35
CA ARG A 178 4.16 -14.48 8.40
C ARG A 178 3.34 -15.59 9.04
N ASP A 179 3.71 -16.06 10.22
CA ASP A 179 2.91 -17.01 10.98
C ASP A 179 2.00 -16.29 12.00
N TRP A 180 0.73 -16.18 11.65
CA TRP A 180 -0.27 -15.57 12.53
C TRP A 180 -0.40 -16.24 13.90
N LYS A 181 -0.05 -17.51 14.03
CA LYS A 181 -0.10 -18.21 15.33
C LYS A 181 0.98 -17.65 16.24
N GLU A 182 2.19 -17.43 15.73
CA GLU A 182 3.28 -16.80 16.47
C GLU A 182 2.98 -15.32 16.78
N VAL A 183 2.46 -14.58 15.81
CA VAL A 183 2.10 -13.17 16.02
C VAL A 183 1.03 -13.02 17.10
N ILE A 184 -0.03 -13.83 17.03
CA ILE A 184 -1.10 -13.82 18.05
C ILE A 184 -0.55 -14.23 19.41
N TRP A 185 0.31 -15.24 19.46
CA TRP A 185 0.97 -15.65 20.69
C TRP A 185 1.80 -14.50 21.31
N ALA A 186 2.59 -13.79 20.50
CA ALA A 186 3.37 -12.65 20.97
C ALA A 186 2.47 -11.52 21.50
N ILE A 187 1.39 -11.18 20.78
CA ILE A 187 0.41 -10.18 21.22
C ILE A 187 -0.17 -10.57 22.58
N THR A 188 -0.57 -11.83 22.74
CA THR A 188 -1.30 -12.27 23.96
C THR A 188 -0.40 -12.50 25.17
N THR A 189 0.89 -12.76 24.97
CA THR A 189 1.82 -13.09 26.05
C THR A 189 2.76 -11.95 26.43
N ARG A 190 3.05 -11.02 25.53
CA ARG A 190 4.06 -9.96 25.73
C ARG A 190 3.43 -8.57 25.88
N MET A 191 2.17 -8.39 25.46
CA MET A 191 1.52 -7.09 25.43
C MET A 191 0.49 -6.94 26.56
N ASP A 192 0.56 -5.80 27.25
CA ASP A 192 -0.57 -5.27 28.03
C ASP A 192 -1.26 -4.19 27.22
N PRO A 193 -2.58 -4.30 26.94
CA PRO A 193 -3.27 -3.39 26.04
C PRO A 193 -3.17 -1.91 26.41
N ALA A 194 -3.21 -1.58 27.70
CA ALA A 194 -3.15 -0.18 28.15
C ALA A 194 -1.74 0.41 28.05
N ARG A 195 -0.73 -0.39 28.42
CA ARG A 195 0.68 0.04 28.39
C ARG A 195 1.25 0.09 26.97
N ASP A 196 0.93 -0.91 26.15
CA ASP A 196 1.65 -1.22 24.92
C ASP A 196 0.92 -0.81 23.64
N THR A 197 -0.27 -0.23 23.77
CA THR A 197 -0.98 0.37 22.63
C THR A 197 -0.58 1.84 22.46
N MET A 198 -0.37 2.23 21.23
CA MET A 198 -0.21 3.63 20.84
C MET A 198 -1.32 4.02 19.88
N MET A 199 -2.14 4.99 20.28
CA MET A 199 -3.19 5.55 19.43
C MET A 199 -2.76 6.91 18.89
N VAL A 200 -2.97 7.15 17.60
CA VAL A 200 -2.77 8.45 16.95
C VAL A 200 -4.03 8.80 16.21
N GLU A 201 -4.70 9.85 16.64
CA GLU A 201 -5.96 10.31 16.08
C GLU A 201 -5.74 11.41 15.03
N HIS A 202 -6.76 11.65 14.20
CA HIS A 202 -6.80 12.73 13.20
C HIS A 202 -5.62 12.68 12.22
N THR A 203 -5.33 11.50 11.69
CA THR A 203 -4.27 11.26 10.72
C THR A 203 -4.85 10.98 9.33
N PRO A 204 -4.10 11.25 8.26
CA PRO A 204 -4.49 10.87 6.91
C PRO A 204 -4.70 9.36 6.82
N ILE A 205 -5.77 8.98 6.12
CA ILE A 205 -6.10 7.60 5.79
C ILE A 205 -6.55 7.51 4.32
N ASP A 206 -6.52 6.33 3.75
CA ASP A 206 -7.03 6.07 2.42
C ASP A 206 -8.54 6.38 2.35
N TYR A 207 -8.97 7.06 1.28
CA TYR A 207 -10.39 7.37 1.05
C TYR A 207 -11.26 6.11 0.89
N LEU A 208 -10.67 4.96 0.53
CA LEU A 208 -11.33 3.66 0.49
C LEU A 208 -11.43 2.97 1.88
N ASP A 209 -11.02 3.65 2.93
CA ASP A 209 -11.25 3.15 4.29
C ASP A 209 -12.63 3.57 4.80
N PHE A 210 -13.62 2.75 4.49
CA PHE A 210 -15.01 3.00 4.88
C PHE A 210 -15.30 2.84 6.39
N ALA A 211 -14.30 2.40 7.16
CA ALA A 211 -14.38 2.37 8.62
C ALA A 211 -13.89 3.67 9.27
N SER A 212 -13.31 4.57 8.52
CA SER A 212 -12.90 5.88 9.04
C SER A 212 -14.12 6.77 9.31
N PRO A 213 -14.08 7.62 10.36
CA PRO A 213 -15.22 8.48 10.69
C PRO A 213 -15.48 9.57 9.65
N VAL A 214 -14.45 9.96 8.92
CA VAL A 214 -14.49 10.95 7.83
C VAL A 214 -13.60 10.45 6.69
N SER A 215 -14.04 10.64 5.45
CA SER A 215 -13.26 10.26 4.27
C SER A 215 -11.88 10.94 4.28
N GLY A 216 -10.83 10.15 4.15
CA GLY A 216 -9.45 10.63 4.16
C GLY A 216 -8.88 11.00 5.53
N LEU A 217 -9.66 10.90 6.62
CA LEU A 217 -9.21 11.22 7.98
C LEU A 217 -9.63 10.13 8.97
N GLY A 218 -8.67 9.50 9.60
CA GLY A 218 -8.90 8.40 10.53
C GLY A 218 -7.91 8.37 11.68
N SER A 219 -7.69 7.19 12.23
CA SER A 219 -6.78 6.97 13.35
C SER A 219 -5.85 5.80 13.06
N LYS A 220 -4.77 5.71 13.85
CA LYS A 220 -3.78 4.64 13.78
C LYS A 220 -3.62 3.98 15.14
N MET A 221 -3.36 2.68 15.12
CA MET A 221 -3.05 1.92 16.33
C MET A 221 -1.75 1.14 16.14
N GLY A 222 -0.81 1.36 17.03
CA GLY A 222 0.40 0.55 17.15
C GLY A 222 0.31 -0.37 18.35
N MET A 223 0.77 -1.60 18.21
CA MET A 223 0.82 -2.64 19.23
C MET A 223 2.27 -3.07 19.46
N ASP A 224 2.79 -2.83 20.65
CA ASP A 224 4.12 -3.28 21.06
C ASP A 224 4.03 -4.66 21.68
N ALA A 225 4.15 -5.69 20.85
CA ALA A 225 4.20 -7.10 21.26
C ALA A 225 5.65 -7.62 21.38
N THR A 226 6.60 -6.76 21.69
CA THR A 226 7.98 -7.14 22.00
C THR A 226 8.15 -7.52 23.46
N ASN A 227 9.21 -8.25 23.79
CA ASN A 227 9.66 -8.45 25.18
C ASN A 227 9.95 -7.09 25.82
N LYS A 228 9.62 -6.97 27.12
CA LYS A 228 9.76 -5.69 27.81
C LYS A 228 11.18 -5.53 28.38
N TRP A 229 11.74 -4.36 28.15
CA TRP A 229 13.05 -3.97 28.69
C TRP A 229 12.87 -3.33 30.06
N PRO A 230 13.96 -3.26 30.86
CA PRO A 230 13.93 -2.54 32.15
C PRO A 230 13.40 -1.11 31.98
N GLY A 231 12.43 -0.74 32.78
CA GLY A 231 11.73 0.53 32.70
C GLY A 231 10.41 0.52 31.91
N GLU A 232 10.15 -0.52 31.13
CA GLU A 232 8.86 -0.69 30.42
C GLU A 232 7.84 -1.47 31.27
N THR A 233 8.32 -2.27 32.22
CA THR A 233 7.49 -3.03 33.17
C THR A 233 8.19 -3.13 34.51
N GLN A 234 7.38 -3.39 35.57
CA GLN A 234 7.89 -3.73 36.91
C GLN A 234 7.99 -5.24 37.14
N ARG A 235 7.50 -6.04 36.20
CA ARG A 235 7.60 -7.52 36.25
C ARG A 235 8.82 -7.96 35.46
N GLU A 236 9.56 -8.92 36.03
CA GLU A 236 10.65 -9.64 35.37
C GLU A 236 10.10 -10.76 34.50
#